data_fe760426b7fff6010a4ad1c354346979
#
_entry.id   fe760426b7fff6010a4ad1c354346979
#
_cell.length_a   1.000
_cell.length_b   1.000
_cell.length_c   1.000
_cell.angle_alpha   90.00
_cell.angle_beta   90.00
_cell.angle_gamma   90.00
#
_symmetry.space_group_name_H-M   'P 1'
#
loop_
_entity.id
_entity.type
_entity.pdbx_description
1 polymer ?
#
loop_
_entity_poly.entity_id
_entity_poly.type
_entity_poly.pdbx_seq_one_letter_code
_entity_poly.pdbx_strand_id
1 'polypeptide(L)'
;MVAPPWDLPPDTSGIIPVIVHPSTGFGTGHHATTRLCLRALQIQPIQGRHVTDVGTGSAVLAITAAKLNAASVMAIENDLDAASAGRSNIAVNGVGAVMTFLVGNVRTVVTRPASCVLASLSGALLTNSARSIARCPEPGGILIVSGLTMQEESRVVHALEPIVWVDERLYEGNWVALVVKTRYRENLPHSTSRPGDVTSPFLEPF
;
A
#
# COMPACT_ATOMS: atom_id res chain seq x y z
N MET A 1 -11.91 2.62 -15.13
CA MET A 1 -12.91 3.60 -14.67
C MET A 1 -13.43 3.18 -13.31
N VAL A 2 -13.62 4.12 -12.36
CA VAL A 2 -14.28 3.84 -11.06
C VAL A 2 -15.65 4.51 -11.10
N ALA A 3 -16.71 3.76 -10.78
CA ALA A 3 -18.06 4.28 -10.78
C ALA A 3 -18.96 3.49 -9.80
N PRO A 4 -20.06 4.09 -9.30
CA PRO A 4 -21.07 3.35 -8.59
C PRO A 4 -21.87 2.44 -9.55
N PRO A 5 -22.59 1.42 -9.04
CA PRO A 5 -23.27 0.44 -9.92
C PRO A 5 -24.28 1.04 -10.90
N TRP A 6 -24.91 2.15 -10.54
CA TRP A 6 -25.94 2.82 -11.34
C TRP A 6 -25.41 3.84 -12.34
N ASP A 7 -24.10 4.10 -12.37
CA ASP A 7 -23.44 5.09 -13.24
C ASP A 7 -22.39 4.43 -14.16
N LEU A 8 -22.59 3.15 -14.44
CA LEU A 8 -21.77 2.44 -15.42
C LEU A 8 -22.23 2.78 -16.83
N PRO A 9 -21.34 3.10 -17.76
CA PRO A 9 -21.70 3.30 -19.16
C PRO A 9 -22.22 1.98 -19.74
N PRO A 10 -23.18 2.05 -20.70
CA PRO A 10 -23.73 0.86 -21.34
C PRO A 10 -22.69 0.06 -22.14
N ASP A 11 -21.62 0.72 -22.60
CA ASP A 11 -20.47 0.08 -23.23
C ASP A 11 -19.20 0.32 -22.39
N THR A 12 -18.60 -0.78 -21.97
CA THR A 12 -17.33 -0.79 -21.21
C THR A 12 -16.17 -1.37 -22.03
N SER A 13 -16.34 -1.50 -23.36
CA SER A 13 -15.29 -2.02 -24.25
C SER A 13 -14.00 -1.20 -24.10
N GLY A 14 -12.87 -1.87 -23.82
CA GLY A 14 -11.58 -1.23 -23.62
C GLY A 14 -11.40 -0.51 -22.26
N ILE A 15 -12.40 -0.61 -21.39
CA ILE A 15 -12.35 -0.02 -20.03
C ILE A 15 -12.43 -1.15 -19.00
N ILE A 16 -11.60 -1.05 -17.95
CA ILE A 16 -11.74 -1.91 -16.78
C ILE A 16 -12.65 -1.20 -15.77
N PRO A 17 -13.93 -1.61 -15.62
CA PRO A 17 -14.82 -1.00 -14.64
C PRO A 17 -14.49 -1.52 -13.24
N VAL A 18 -14.34 -0.59 -12.29
CA VAL A 18 -14.23 -0.86 -10.85
C VAL A 18 -15.45 -0.27 -10.18
N ILE A 19 -16.30 -1.16 -9.67
CA ILE A 19 -17.59 -0.79 -9.07
C ILE A 19 -17.36 -0.51 -7.58
N VAL A 20 -17.71 0.70 -7.13
CA VAL A 20 -17.60 1.10 -5.73
C VAL A 20 -18.92 1.69 -5.26
N HIS A 21 -19.53 1.07 -4.27
CA HIS A 21 -20.67 1.67 -3.58
C HIS A 21 -20.21 2.88 -2.76
N PRO A 22 -20.85 4.03 -2.89
CA PRO A 22 -20.61 5.15 -2.00
C PRO A 22 -20.80 4.74 -0.54
N SER A 23 -19.85 5.10 0.29
CA SER A 23 -19.90 4.89 1.73
C SER A 23 -19.40 6.14 2.42
N THR A 24 -19.59 6.25 3.72
CA THR A 24 -19.03 7.33 4.55
C THR A 24 -17.50 7.24 4.68
N GLY A 25 -16.89 6.11 4.25
CA GLY A 25 -15.44 5.87 4.25
C GLY A 25 -14.73 6.48 3.05
N PHE A 26 -13.39 6.55 3.14
CA PHE A 26 -12.53 6.98 2.05
C PHE A 26 -12.47 5.96 0.90
N GLY A 27 -12.09 6.43 -0.31
CA GLY A 27 -11.81 5.54 -1.44
C GLY A 27 -12.95 5.42 -2.46
N THR A 28 -13.85 6.40 -2.54
CA THR A 28 -14.92 6.42 -3.56
C THR A 28 -14.41 6.60 -5.00
N GLY A 29 -13.11 6.81 -5.21
CA GLY A 29 -12.51 7.08 -6.50
C GLY A 29 -12.44 8.56 -6.90
N HIS A 30 -13.24 9.42 -6.26
CA HIS A 30 -13.31 10.85 -6.60
C HIS A 30 -12.18 11.70 -6.01
N HIS A 31 -11.55 11.25 -4.95
CA HIS A 31 -10.49 12.02 -4.32
C HIS A 31 -9.19 11.97 -5.13
N ALA A 32 -8.46 13.10 -5.19
CA ALA A 32 -7.22 13.23 -5.95
C ALA A 32 -6.20 12.12 -5.59
N THR A 33 -6.06 11.78 -4.31
CA THR A 33 -5.13 10.75 -3.84
C THR A 33 -5.45 9.37 -4.40
N THR A 34 -6.72 9.01 -4.53
CA THR A 34 -7.15 7.75 -5.15
C THR A 34 -6.82 7.75 -6.64
N ARG A 35 -7.10 8.86 -7.35
CA ARG A 35 -6.77 8.98 -8.79
C ARG A 35 -5.27 8.90 -9.03
N LEU A 36 -4.46 9.54 -8.18
CA LEU A 36 -3.00 9.48 -8.26
C LEU A 36 -2.49 8.04 -8.06
N CYS A 37 -3.00 7.33 -7.05
CA CYS A 37 -2.65 5.91 -6.85
C CYS A 37 -3.06 5.05 -8.04
N LEU A 38 -4.26 5.24 -8.60
CA LEU A 38 -4.74 4.51 -9.77
C LEU A 38 -3.87 4.76 -11.01
N ARG A 39 -3.45 6.01 -11.25
CA ARG A 39 -2.52 6.36 -12.33
C ARG A 39 -1.17 5.66 -12.14
N ALA A 40 -0.61 5.74 -10.93
CA ALA A 40 0.65 5.07 -10.61
C ALA A 40 0.55 3.54 -10.78
N LEU A 41 -0.53 2.93 -10.29
CA LEU A 41 -0.72 1.48 -10.31
C LEU A 41 -0.83 0.90 -11.72
N GLN A 42 -1.53 1.60 -12.64
CA GLN A 42 -1.79 1.12 -14.01
C GLN A 42 -0.52 0.92 -14.85
N ILE A 43 0.55 1.63 -14.52
CA ILE A 43 1.83 1.56 -15.26
C ILE A 43 2.83 0.60 -14.60
N GLN A 44 2.50 0.01 -13.44
CA GLN A 44 3.40 -0.93 -12.77
C GLN A 44 3.23 -2.36 -13.31
N PRO A 45 4.30 -3.14 -13.38
CA PRO A 45 4.27 -4.52 -13.86
C PRO A 45 3.73 -5.48 -12.79
N ILE A 46 2.44 -5.34 -12.45
CA ILE A 46 1.79 -6.12 -11.38
C ILE A 46 1.10 -7.40 -11.86
N GLN A 47 0.97 -7.60 -13.18
CA GLN A 47 0.36 -8.81 -13.74
C GLN A 47 1.10 -10.07 -13.28
N GLY A 48 0.36 -11.03 -12.74
CA GLY A 48 0.91 -12.26 -12.18
C GLY A 48 1.70 -12.08 -10.88
N ARG A 49 1.67 -10.90 -10.29
CA ARG A 49 2.42 -10.55 -9.07
C ARG A 49 1.53 -10.51 -7.83
N HIS A 50 2.16 -10.42 -6.67
CA HIS A 50 1.47 -10.25 -5.39
C HIS A 50 1.39 -8.77 -5.04
N VAL A 51 0.19 -8.32 -4.67
CA VAL A 51 -0.08 -6.93 -4.27
C VAL A 51 -0.61 -6.91 -2.85
N THR A 52 -0.21 -5.92 -2.06
CA THR A 52 -0.78 -5.64 -0.73
C THR A 52 -1.31 -4.21 -0.71
N ASP A 53 -2.55 -4.02 -0.25
CA ASP A 53 -3.18 -2.71 -0.08
C ASP A 53 -3.41 -2.43 1.41
N VAL A 54 -2.69 -1.45 1.94
CA VAL A 54 -2.66 -1.09 3.36
C VAL A 54 -3.59 0.09 3.61
N GLY A 55 -4.58 -0.10 4.48
CA GLY A 55 -5.67 0.85 4.70
C GLY A 55 -6.58 0.88 3.48
N THR A 56 -7.04 -0.31 3.07
CA THR A 56 -7.72 -0.50 1.80
C THR A 56 -9.06 0.24 1.69
N GLY A 57 -9.69 0.58 2.82
CA GLY A 57 -10.96 1.30 2.86
C GLY A 57 -12.03 0.61 2.01
N SER A 58 -12.52 1.32 0.99
CA SER A 58 -13.49 0.79 0.02
C SER A 58 -12.96 -0.37 -0.84
N ALA A 59 -11.69 -0.72 -0.72
CA ALA A 59 -10.95 -1.68 -1.52
C ALA A 59 -10.76 -1.28 -3.00
N VAL A 60 -10.97 -0.02 -3.37
CA VAL A 60 -10.88 0.44 -4.78
C VAL A 60 -9.53 0.14 -5.41
N LEU A 61 -8.42 0.35 -4.69
CA LEU A 61 -7.07 0.10 -5.20
C LEU A 61 -6.79 -1.40 -5.28
N ALA A 62 -7.16 -2.15 -4.25
CA ALA A 62 -7.04 -3.60 -4.22
C ALA A 62 -7.84 -4.29 -5.33
N ILE A 63 -9.09 -3.86 -5.57
CA ILE A 63 -9.94 -4.35 -6.66
C ILE A 63 -9.31 -4.01 -8.01
N THR A 64 -8.77 -2.79 -8.16
CA THR A 64 -8.09 -2.41 -9.39
C THR A 64 -6.87 -3.30 -9.65
N ALA A 65 -6.05 -3.58 -8.64
CA ALA A 65 -4.91 -4.49 -8.78
C ALA A 65 -5.35 -5.90 -9.22
N ALA A 66 -6.42 -6.44 -8.62
CA ALA A 66 -6.98 -7.73 -9.02
C ALA A 66 -7.46 -7.73 -10.48
N LYS A 67 -8.15 -6.68 -10.92
CA LYS A 67 -8.62 -6.50 -12.30
C LYS A 67 -7.50 -6.24 -13.32
N LEU A 68 -6.34 -5.79 -12.85
CA LEU A 68 -5.11 -5.70 -13.63
C LEU A 68 -4.31 -7.03 -13.61
N ASN A 69 -4.98 -8.15 -13.29
CA ASN A 69 -4.44 -9.50 -13.28
C ASN A 69 -3.29 -9.72 -12.29
N ALA A 70 -3.31 -9.08 -11.13
CA ALA A 70 -2.46 -9.51 -10.02
C ALA A 70 -2.74 -10.97 -9.66
N ALA A 71 -1.72 -11.76 -9.36
CA ALA A 71 -1.88 -13.17 -8.99
C ALA A 71 -2.59 -13.35 -7.65
N SER A 72 -2.34 -12.45 -6.72
CA SER A 72 -3.09 -12.34 -5.46
C SER A 72 -3.01 -10.93 -4.91
N VAL A 73 -4.06 -10.52 -4.19
CA VAL A 73 -4.14 -9.23 -3.52
C VAL A 73 -4.50 -9.43 -2.06
N MET A 74 -3.70 -8.85 -1.15
CA MET A 74 -4.02 -8.76 0.27
C MET A 74 -4.51 -7.36 0.58
N ALA A 75 -5.74 -7.23 1.04
CA ALA A 75 -6.35 -5.98 1.49
C ALA A 75 -6.37 -5.95 3.02
N ILE A 76 -5.79 -4.91 3.63
CA ILE A 76 -5.67 -4.76 5.08
C ILE A 76 -6.44 -3.51 5.50
N GLU A 77 -7.37 -3.66 6.45
CA GLU A 77 -8.14 -2.55 7.01
C GLU A 77 -8.32 -2.73 8.52
N ASN A 78 -8.16 -1.68 9.30
CA ASN A 78 -8.32 -1.75 10.75
C ASN A 78 -9.66 -1.20 11.25
N ASP A 79 -10.37 -0.44 10.44
CA ASP A 79 -11.72 0.05 10.71
C ASP A 79 -12.75 -0.99 10.25
N LEU A 80 -13.65 -1.40 11.15
CA LEU A 80 -14.63 -2.46 10.87
C LEU A 80 -15.70 -2.03 9.88
N ASP A 81 -16.10 -0.75 9.90
CA ASP A 81 -17.13 -0.22 9.00
C ASP A 81 -16.56 -0.10 7.58
N ALA A 82 -15.34 0.42 7.45
CA ALA A 82 -14.62 0.44 6.19
C ALA A 82 -14.37 -0.97 5.64
N ALA A 83 -14.01 -1.92 6.52
CA ALA A 83 -13.82 -3.33 6.14
C ALA A 83 -15.09 -3.97 5.60
N SER A 84 -16.25 -3.67 6.18
CA SER A 84 -17.54 -4.15 5.67
C SER A 84 -17.84 -3.62 4.26
N ALA A 85 -17.62 -2.32 4.03
CA ALA A 85 -17.78 -1.69 2.73
C ALA A 85 -16.81 -2.27 1.69
N GLY A 86 -15.55 -2.44 2.07
CA GLY A 86 -14.53 -3.02 1.19
C GLY A 86 -14.87 -4.45 0.74
N ARG A 87 -15.30 -5.31 1.66
CA ARG A 87 -15.73 -6.68 1.35
C ARG A 87 -16.92 -6.71 0.40
N SER A 88 -17.91 -5.83 0.61
CA SER A 88 -19.05 -5.69 -0.27
C SER A 88 -18.63 -5.31 -1.70
N ASN A 89 -17.72 -4.34 -1.82
CA ASN A 89 -17.21 -3.92 -3.12
C ASN A 89 -16.39 -5.03 -3.82
N ILE A 90 -15.60 -5.81 -3.08
CA ILE A 90 -14.88 -6.98 -3.61
C ILE A 90 -15.86 -7.98 -4.21
N ALA A 91 -16.94 -8.28 -3.50
CA ALA A 91 -17.96 -9.22 -3.97
C ALA A 91 -18.65 -8.73 -5.25
N VAL A 92 -19.07 -7.48 -5.32
CA VAL A 92 -19.72 -6.88 -6.50
C VAL A 92 -18.80 -6.88 -7.72
N ASN A 93 -17.49 -6.76 -7.53
CA ASN A 93 -16.52 -6.79 -8.62
C ASN A 93 -16.11 -8.21 -9.06
N GLY A 94 -16.54 -9.27 -8.35
CA GLY A 94 -16.24 -10.65 -8.69
C GLY A 94 -14.78 -11.07 -8.57
N VAL A 95 -13.97 -10.33 -7.78
CA VAL A 95 -12.51 -10.57 -7.68
C VAL A 95 -12.12 -11.36 -6.42
N GLY A 96 -13.07 -11.85 -5.64
CA GLY A 96 -12.82 -12.52 -4.36
C GLY A 96 -11.89 -13.74 -4.44
N ALA A 97 -11.84 -14.43 -5.58
CA ALA A 97 -11.00 -15.63 -5.76
C ALA A 97 -9.49 -15.36 -5.62
N VAL A 98 -9.03 -14.13 -5.93
CA VAL A 98 -7.62 -13.74 -5.88
C VAL A 98 -7.34 -12.77 -4.72
N MET A 99 -8.35 -12.50 -3.86
CA MET A 99 -8.23 -11.53 -2.78
C MET A 99 -8.31 -12.19 -1.40
N THR A 100 -7.44 -11.74 -0.51
CA THR A 100 -7.52 -11.99 0.94
C THR A 100 -7.79 -10.68 1.65
N PHE A 101 -8.86 -10.62 2.44
CA PHE A 101 -9.19 -9.44 3.24
C PHE A 101 -8.88 -9.70 4.71
N LEU A 102 -7.96 -8.91 5.27
CA LEU A 102 -7.52 -8.98 6.65
C LEU A 102 -7.98 -7.76 7.43
N VAL A 103 -8.76 -7.98 8.48
CA VAL A 103 -9.06 -6.92 9.45
C VAL A 103 -7.93 -6.86 10.47
N GLY A 104 -7.19 -5.76 10.48
CA GLY A 104 -6.04 -5.62 11.36
C GLY A 104 -5.19 -4.38 11.06
N ASN A 105 -4.23 -4.13 11.93
CA ASN A 105 -3.32 -2.99 11.81
C ASN A 105 -1.99 -3.45 11.16
N VAL A 106 -1.54 -2.76 10.11
CA VAL A 106 -0.27 -3.05 9.41
C VAL A 106 0.95 -3.09 10.34
N ARG A 107 0.87 -2.45 11.50
CA ARG A 107 1.95 -2.44 12.50
C ARG A 107 2.07 -3.76 13.27
N THR A 108 1.02 -4.56 13.30
CA THR A 108 0.93 -5.81 14.08
C THR A 108 0.70 -7.05 13.23
N VAL A 109 0.16 -6.89 12.02
CA VAL A 109 -0.06 -8.03 11.12
C VAL A 109 1.25 -8.43 10.43
N VAL A 110 1.40 -9.73 10.21
CA VAL A 110 2.49 -10.27 9.41
C VAL A 110 1.97 -10.49 7.99
N THR A 111 2.59 -9.81 7.03
CA THR A 111 2.26 -9.95 5.62
C THR A 111 3.34 -10.75 4.90
N ARG A 112 2.94 -11.45 3.84
CA ARG A 112 3.90 -11.95 2.87
C ARG A 112 4.48 -10.75 2.10
N PRO A 113 5.80 -10.73 1.82
CA PRO A 113 6.38 -9.71 0.96
C PRO A 113 5.66 -9.65 -0.39
N ALA A 114 5.36 -8.45 -0.87
CA ALA A 114 4.63 -8.21 -2.10
C ALA A 114 5.47 -7.47 -3.13
N SER A 115 5.27 -7.76 -4.41
CA SER A 115 5.96 -7.06 -5.50
C SER A 115 5.49 -5.61 -5.63
N CYS A 116 4.25 -5.33 -5.23
CA CYS A 116 3.70 -3.99 -5.16
C CYS A 116 2.89 -3.81 -3.88
N VAL A 117 3.12 -2.71 -3.19
CA VAL A 117 2.36 -2.31 -1.99
C VAL A 117 1.70 -0.96 -2.26
N LEU A 118 0.45 -0.85 -1.89
CA LEU A 118 -0.34 0.38 -1.95
C LEU A 118 -0.58 0.86 -0.52
N ALA A 119 -0.47 2.16 -0.27
CA ALA A 119 -0.77 2.77 1.02
C ALA A 119 -1.32 4.20 0.80
N SER A 120 -2.62 4.30 0.59
CA SER A 120 -3.33 5.58 0.48
C SER A 120 -3.86 6.00 1.84
N LEU A 121 -2.98 6.57 2.67
CA LEU A 121 -3.21 6.91 4.08
C LEU A 121 -2.86 8.37 4.34
N SER A 122 -3.40 8.98 5.42
CA SER A 122 -2.99 10.32 5.78
C SER A 122 -1.49 10.41 6.05
N GLY A 123 -0.87 11.59 5.81
CA GLY A 123 0.56 11.81 6.04
C GLY A 123 1.01 11.45 7.45
N ALA A 124 0.14 11.66 8.45
CA ALA A 124 0.40 11.27 9.83
C ALA A 124 0.46 9.74 9.99
N LEU A 125 -0.50 8.99 9.40
CA LEU A 125 -0.50 7.53 9.44
C LEU A 125 0.68 6.94 8.67
N LEU A 126 1.01 7.50 7.51
CA LEU A 126 2.19 7.11 6.72
C LEU A 126 3.47 7.26 7.54
N THR A 127 3.66 8.41 8.19
CA THR A 127 4.83 8.67 9.04
C THR A 127 4.89 7.71 10.23
N ASN A 128 3.78 7.52 10.93
CA ASN A 128 3.72 6.69 12.14
C ASN A 128 3.84 5.18 11.85
N SER A 129 3.49 4.75 10.65
CA SER A 129 3.54 3.35 10.22
C SER A 129 4.64 3.07 9.19
N ALA A 130 5.48 4.06 8.89
CA ALA A 130 6.48 4.02 7.82
C ALA A 130 7.35 2.74 7.85
N ARG A 131 7.91 2.40 9.03
CA ARG A 131 8.73 1.20 9.19
C ARG A 131 7.98 -0.10 8.88
N SER A 132 6.71 -0.19 9.24
CA SER A 132 5.88 -1.38 8.97
C SER A 132 5.51 -1.45 7.49
N ILE A 133 5.11 -0.32 6.90
CA ILE A 133 4.75 -0.22 5.48
C ILE A 133 5.97 -0.53 4.59
N ALA A 134 7.14 0.03 4.91
CA ALA A 134 8.37 -0.17 4.14
C ALA A 134 8.91 -1.62 4.17
N ARG A 135 8.41 -2.46 5.07
CA ARG A 135 8.75 -3.90 5.14
C ARG A 135 7.79 -4.79 4.35
N CYS A 136 6.65 -4.27 3.91
CA CYS A 136 5.68 -5.05 3.14
C CYS A 136 6.15 -5.37 1.71
N PRO A 137 6.86 -4.48 0.99
CA PRO A 137 7.40 -4.85 -0.31
C PRO A 137 8.53 -5.87 -0.19
N GLU A 138 8.68 -6.73 -1.20
CA GLU A 138 9.87 -7.57 -1.38
C GLU A 138 11.09 -6.71 -1.76
N PRO A 139 12.32 -7.20 -1.62
CA PRO A 139 13.51 -6.51 -2.09
C PRO A 139 13.42 -6.19 -3.59
N GLY A 140 13.56 -4.91 -3.96
CA GLY A 140 13.33 -4.42 -5.32
C GLY A 140 11.85 -4.22 -5.67
N GLY A 141 10.94 -4.46 -4.74
CA GLY A 141 9.51 -4.23 -4.90
C GLY A 141 9.16 -2.74 -4.90
N ILE A 142 7.92 -2.47 -5.25
CA ILE A 142 7.38 -1.13 -5.42
C ILE A 142 6.44 -0.81 -4.25
N LEU A 143 6.50 0.43 -3.77
CA LEU A 143 5.53 0.96 -2.82
C LEU A 143 4.95 2.25 -3.40
N ILE A 144 3.63 2.31 -3.55
CA ILE A 144 2.88 3.50 -3.95
C ILE A 144 2.22 4.07 -2.72
N VAL A 145 2.62 5.28 -2.31
CA VAL A 145 2.02 5.99 -1.17
C VAL A 145 1.31 7.25 -1.64
N SER A 146 0.14 7.52 -1.06
CA SER A 146 -0.59 8.77 -1.26
C SER A 146 -1.48 9.06 -0.03
N GLY A 147 -2.26 10.15 -0.08
CA GLY A 147 -3.03 10.64 1.06
C GLY A 147 -2.25 11.67 1.87
N LEU A 148 -1.17 12.19 1.29
CA LEU A 148 -0.33 13.26 1.84
C LEU A 148 -0.39 14.50 0.95
N THR A 149 -0.18 15.63 1.56
CA THR A 149 -0.05 16.93 0.89
C THR A 149 1.41 17.22 0.52
N MET A 150 1.61 18.20 -0.36
CA MET A 150 2.95 18.68 -0.73
C MET A 150 3.78 19.12 0.49
N GLN A 151 3.12 19.71 1.52
CA GLN A 151 3.79 20.12 2.76
C GLN A 151 4.24 18.94 3.61
N GLU A 152 3.60 17.78 3.48
CA GLU A 152 3.91 16.56 4.25
C GLU A 152 4.93 15.67 3.54
N GLU A 153 5.20 15.90 2.26
CA GLU A 153 6.04 15.03 1.42
C GLU A 153 7.40 14.74 2.04
N SER A 154 8.16 15.78 2.37
CA SER A 154 9.52 15.63 2.92
C SER A 154 9.53 14.80 4.20
N ARG A 155 8.54 14.99 5.07
CA ARG A 155 8.41 14.24 6.32
C ARG A 155 8.11 12.77 6.06
N VAL A 156 7.20 12.47 5.13
CA VAL A 156 6.85 11.09 4.78
C VAL A 156 8.02 10.37 4.11
N VAL A 157 8.71 11.04 3.17
CA VAL A 157 9.91 10.48 2.52
C VAL A 157 10.98 10.15 3.56
N HIS A 158 11.29 11.09 4.46
CA HIS A 158 12.28 10.86 5.52
C HIS A 158 11.91 9.70 6.46
N ALA A 159 10.62 9.54 6.76
CA ALA A 159 10.14 8.43 7.60
C ALA A 159 10.28 7.05 6.93
N LEU A 160 10.25 6.98 5.60
CA LEU A 160 10.42 5.75 4.82
C LEU A 160 11.90 5.38 4.60
N GLU A 161 12.82 6.35 4.73
CA GLU A 161 14.27 6.08 4.63
C GLU A 161 14.78 5.26 5.83
N PRO A 162 15.87 4.49 5.68
CA PRO A 162 16.74 4.31 4.51
C PRO A 162 16.33 3.17 3.57
N ILE A 163 15.16 2.57 3.76
CA ILE A 163 14.75 1.31 3.10
C ILE A 163 14.34 1.55 1.65
N VAL A 164 13.88 2.76 1.31
CA VAL A 164 13.35 3.09 -0.01
C VAL A 164 14.06 4.28 -0.65
N TRP A 165 13.89 4.45 -1.97
CA TRP A 165 14.15 5.71 -2.67
C TRP A 165 12.95 6.08 -3.54
N VAL A 166 12.71 7.37 -3.72
CA VAL A 166 11.62 7.87 -4.56
C VAL A 166 12.02 7.75 -6.02
N ASP A 167 11.22 7.01 -6.78
CA ASP A 167 11.39 6.78 -8.21
C ASP A 167 10.59 7.81 -9.03
N GLU A 168 9.33 8.05 -8.61
CA GLU A 168 8.43 8.98 -9.31
C GLU A 168 7.57 9.76 -8.30
N ARG A 169 7.18 10.96 -8.70
CA ARG A 169 6.25 11.84 -7.99
C ARG A 169 5.11 12.26 -8.90
N LEU A 170 3.89 12.10 -8.44
CA LEU A 170 2.68 12.53 -9.13
C LEU A 170 1.95 13.56 -8.28
N TYR A 171 1.44 14.60 -8.91
CA TYR A 171 0.76 15.69 -8.23
C TYR A 171 -0.63 15.92 -8.83
N GLU A 172 -1.59 16.25 -7.95
CA GLU A 172 -2.91 16.73 -8.35
C GLU A 172 -3.42 17.74 -7.30
N GLY A 173 -3.48 19.03 -7.67
CA GLY A 173 -3.72 20.11 -6.72
C GLY A 173 -2.62 20.13 -5.64
N ASN A 174 -3.01 20.07 -4.38
CA ASN A 174 -2.08 20.00 -3.24
C ASN A 174 -1.73 18.57 -2.82
N TRP A 175 -2.19 17.55 -3.54
CA TRP A 175 -2.00 16.15 -3.19
C TRP A 175 -0.86 15.52 -3.95
N VAL A 176 -0.20 14.58 -3.29
CA VAL A 176 0.97 13.86 -3.81
C VAL A 176 0.74 12.36 -3.78
N ALA A 177 1.22 11.67 -4.81
CA ALA A 177 1.54 10.26 -4.73
C ALA A 177 3.02 10.05 -5.05
N LEU A 178 3.64 9.15 -4.31
CA LEU A 178 5.03 8.76 -4.50
C LEU A 178 5.06 7.29 -4.94
N VAL A 179 5.78 7.03 -6.01
CA VAL A 179 6.22 5.67 -6.36
C VAL A 179 7.64 5.53 -5.83
N VAL A 180 7.81 4.61 -4.89
CA VAL A 180 9.10 4.36 -4.26
C VAL A 180 9.49 2.90 -4.47
N LYS A 181 10.80 2.65 -4.60
CA LYS A 181 11.37 1.31 -4.74
C LYS A 181 12.13 0.94 -3.48
N THR A 182 12.00 -0.30 -3.06
CA THR A 182 12.79 -0.82 -1.94
C THR A 182 14.21 -1.15 -2.40
N ARG A 183 15.19 -0.88 -1.53
CA ARG A 183 16.59 -1.24 -1.77
C ARG A 183 16.76 -2.75 -1.67
N TYR A 184 17.64 -3.31 -2.50
CA TYR A 184 18.13 -4.67 -2.27
C TYR A 184 18.92 -4.70 -0.95
N ARG A 185 18.83 -5.79 -0.19
CA ARG A 185 19.53 -5.93 1.11
C ARG A 185 21.04 -5.73 1.02
N GLU A 186 21.63 -6.01 -0.12
CA GLU A 186 23.06 -5.83 -0.38
C GLU A 186 23.50 -4.36 -0.39
N ASN A 187 22.57 -3.42 -0.58
CA ASN A 187 22.83 -1.98 -0.65
C ASN A 187 22.51 -1.24 0.65
N LEU A 188 22.14 -1.94 1.72
CA LEU A 188 21.99 -1.32 3.03
C LEU A 188 23.40 -1.13 3.63
N PRO A 189 23.73 0.07 4.14
CA PRO A 189 24.97 0.26 4.86
C PRO A 189 25.02 -0.75 6.02
N HIS A 190 26.05 -1.59 6.04
CA HIS A 190 26.28 -2.48 7.16
C HIS A 190 26.31 -1.65 8.43
N SER A 191 25.39 -1.92 9.35
CA SER A 191 25.53 -1.39 10.70
C SER A 191 26.81 -1.96 11.26
N THR A 192 27.83 -1.12 11.41
CA THR A 192 29.07 -1.45 12.09
C THR A 192 28.81 -1.49 13.60
N SER A 193 28.00 -2.42 14.05
CA SER A 193 28.03 -2.89 15.41
C SER A 193 28.94 -4.12 15.44
N ARG A 194 30.21 -3.88 15.73
CA ARG A 194 31.12 -4.94 16.12
C ARG A 194 30.53 -5.67 17.34
N PRO A 195 30.42 -7.00 17.33
CA PRO A 195 30.26 -7.73 18.57
C PRO A 195 31.65 -7.74 19.22
N GLY A 196 31.87 -6.82 20.11
CA GLY A 196 33.12 -6.69 20.83
C GLY A 196 32.86 -6.21 22.24
N ASP A 197 33.34 -7.02 23.19
CA ASP A 197 33.51 -6.75 24.61
C ASP A 197 32.26 -6.88 25.52
N VAL A 198 31.86 -8.14 25.71
CA VAL A 198 31.40 -8.55 27.03
C VAL A 198 32.60 -9.20 27.72
N THR A 199 33.37 -8.38 28.45
CA THR A 199 34.30 -8.86 29.46
C THR A 199 33.45 -9.52 30.57
N SER A 200 33.55 -10.80 30.66
CA SER A 200 33.07 -11.61 31.77
C SER A 200 33.74 -11.18 33.07
N PRO A 201 33.02 -10.87 34.15
CA PRO A 201 33.63 -10.80 35.46
C PRO A 201 33.76 -12.22 36.01
N PHE A 202 34.94 -12.51 36.43
CA PHE A 202 35.46 -13.67 37.14
C PHE A 202 34.47 -14.25 38.19
N LEU A 203 34.25 -15.58 38.11
CA LEU A 203 33.85 -16.39 39.24
C LEU A 203 35.15 -16.88 39.92
N GLU A 204 35.38 -16.41 41.14
CA GLU A 204 36.30 -17.04 42.08
C GLU A 204 35.57 -18.14 42.85
N PRO A 205 36.29 -19.24 43.19
CA PRO A 205 35.66 -20.38 43.84
C PRO A 205 35.77 -20.26 45.37
N PHE A 206 34.62 -20.53 46.04
CA PHE A 206 34.56 -21.23 47.33
C PHE A 206 33.24 -21.96 47.48
#